data_baa35cbd6e8ec28d6f8e3af1cd51d32b
#
_entry.id   baa35cbd6e8ec28d6f8e3af1cd51d32b
#
_cell.length_a   1.000
_cell.length_b   1.000
_cell.length_c   1.000
_cell.angle_alpha   90.00
_cell.angle_beta   90.00
_cell.angle_gamma   90.00
#
_symmetry.space_group_name_H-M   'P 1'
#
loop_
_entity.id
_entity.type
_entity.pdbx_description
1 polymer ?
#
loop_
_entity_poly.entity_id
_entity_poly.type
_entity_poly.pdbx_seq_one_letter_code
_entity_poly.pdbx_strand_id
1 'polypeptide(L)'
;MRNTLLVSVLLFVSAFAVWAQSSTQAAPASKPPVHHAAAGPTTAIIETTAGNMTCTLFPDKAPIGVENFIGLATGTKDWKNPASGVTKHGVPLYDGTIFHRVIPDFMIQGGDPKGDGTGDPGYQFKNEVSSDLLFDKPGRLAYANSGPDTNGSQFFITEDVAHSAHLSGSYTIFGQCDDATVALVKQIARMATDPRNDRPFRPVKIIHIKIVHGAAAAAAAKPATSAKPAAATAKPATSPN
;
A
#
# COMPACT_ATOMS: atom_id res chain seq x y z
N MET A 1 -87.33 37.26 4.66
CA MET A 1 -87.12 38.47 5.42
C MET A 1 -85.68 38.44 5.88
N ARG A 2 -84.88 39.19 5.19
CA ARG A 2 -84.08 40.37 5.68
C ARG A 2 -83.00 39.91 6.68
N ASN A 3 -81.74 40.27 6.60
CA ASN A 3 -81.10 41.53 6.17
C ASN A 3 -79.67 41.26 5.82
N THR A 4 -79.24 41.94 4.81
CA THR A 4 -77.87 42.16 4.36
C THR A 4 -77.12 43.03 5.37
N LEU A 5 -75.90 42.73 5.73
CA LEU A 5 -74.97 43.69 6.29
C LEU A 5 -73.57 43.46 5.64
N LEU A 6 -73.24 44.39 4.77
CA LEU A 6 -71.92 44.55 4.21
C LEU A 6 -70.97 45.16 5.27
N VAL A 7 -69.90 44.49 5.57
CA VAL A 7 -68.79 45.08 6.30
C VAL A 7 -67.55 45.03 5.40
N SER A 8 -67.19 46.21 4.92
CA SER A 8 -65.94 46.46 4.19
C SER A 8 -64.79 46.39 5.16
N VAL A 9 -63.86 45.41 4.95
CA VAL A 9 -62.57 45.40 5.64
C VAL A 9 -61.51 45.82 4.68
N LEU A 10 -60.89 46.98 4.97
CA LEU A 10 -59.69 47.49 4.30
C LEU A 10 -58.51 46.56 4.52
N LEU A 11 -57.97 46.00 3.46
CA LEU A 11 -56.70 45.30 3.45
C LEU A 11 -55.53 46.29 3.40
N PHE A 12 -54.84 46.46 4.51
CA PHE A 12 -53.52 47.05 4.57
C PHE A 12 -52.49 46.02 4.05
N VAL A 13 -52.01 46.22 2.85
CA VAL A 13 -50.87 45.49 2.29
C VAL A 13 -49.58 46.11 2.83
N SER A 14 -49.03 45.54 3.88
CA SER A 14 -47.65 45.86 4.35
C SER A 14 -46.65 45.08 3.53
N ALA A 15 -45.97 45.73 2.62
CA ALA A 15 -44.84 45.14 1.88
C ALA A 15 -43.63 45.01 2.81
N PHE A 16 -43.40 43.81 3.34
CA PHE A 16 -42.12 43.44 3.96
C PHE A 16 -41.14 43.11 2.86
N ALA A 17 -40.19 44.00 2.60
CA ALA A 17 -39.01 43.72 1.80
C ALA A 17 -38.08 42.78 2.60
N VAL A 18 -38.10 41.49 2.27
CA VAL A 18 -37.13 40.51 2.77
C VAL A 18 -35.83 40.71 2.00
N TRP A 19 -34.86 41.33 2.64
CA TRP A 19 -33.47 41.34 2.17
C TRP A 19 -32.92 39.95 2.40
N ALA A 20 -32.83 39.15 1.34
CA ALA A 20 -32.07 37.90 1.35
C ALA A 20 -30.58 38.25 1.37
N GLN A 21 -29.95 38.16 2.56
CA GLN A 21 -28.50 38.16 2.66
C GLN A 21 -28.03 36.80 2.18
N SER A 22 -27.53 36.72 0.93
CA SER A 22 -26.73 35.63 0.43
C SER A 22 -25.41 35.58 1.21
N SER A 23 -25.35 34.83 2.27
CA SER A 23 -24.09 34.45 2.88
C SER A 23 -23.40 33.43 1.96
N THR A 24 -22.53 33.92 1.08
CA THR A 24 -21.59 33.09 0.32
C THR A 24 -20.58 32.51 1.33
N GLN A 25 -20.91 31.36 1.89
CA GLN A 25 -19.99 30.60 2.73
C GLN A 25 -18.91 30.03 1.82
N ALA A 26 -17.76 30.71 1.78
CA ALA A 26 -16.58 30.22 1.09
C ALA A 26 -16.20 28.85 1.69
N ALA A 27 -16.21 27.80 0.88
CA ALA A 27 -15.69 26.49 1.24
C ALA A 27 -14.25 26.68 1.73
N PRO A 28 -13.81 25.96 2.79
CA PRO A 28 -12.43 26.01 3.23
C PRO A 28 -11.53 25.60 2.09
N ALA A 29 -10.63 26.48 1.67
CA ALA A 29 -9.64 26.21 0.66
C ALA A 29 -8.83 24.97 1.11
N SER A 30 -8.92 23.90 0.35
CA SER A 30 -8.05 22.74 0.50
C SER A 30 -6.61 23.26 0.39
N LYS A 31 -5.80 23.01 1.45
CA LYS A 31 -4.36 23.29 1.39
C LYS A 31 -3.79 22.63 0.13
N PRO A 32 -3.02 23.35 -0.69
CA PRO A 32 -2.36 22.74 -1.83
C PRO A 32 -1.44 21.62 -1.30
N PRO A 33 -1.27 20.52 -2.04
CA PRO A 33 -0.35 19.46 -1.66
C PRO A 33 1.04 20.07 -1.46
N VAL A 34 1.61 19.85 -0.27
CA VAL A 34 2.96 20.29 0.03
C VAL A 34 3.90 19.46 -0.84
N HIS A 35 4.29 20.00 -1.99
CA HIS A 35 5.38 19.44 -2.77
C HIS A 35 6.65 19.55 -1.94
N HIS A 36 7.07 18.44 -1.34
CA HIS A 36 8.38 18.34 -0.73
C HIS A 36 9.44 18.37 -1.84
N ALA A 37 9.97 19.58 -2.09
CA ALA A 37 11.09 19.76 -3.00
C ALA A 37 12.28 18.95 -2.51
N ALA A 38 12.81 18.05 -3.39
CA ALA A 38 14.17 17.56 -3.45
C ALA A 38 14.83 17.06 -2.14
N ALA A 39 14.16 16.31 -1.33
CA ALA A 39 14.84 15.29 -0.53
C ALA A 39 14.97 14.06 -1.45
N GLY A 40 16.18 13.58 -1.77
CA GLY A 40 16.43 12.46 -2.70
C GLY A 40 15.44 11.28 -2.61
N PRO A 41 15.69 10.16 -3.29
CA PRO A 41 14.69 9.10 -3.43
C PRO A 41 14.19 8.61 -2.06
N THR A 42 12.90 8.36 -1.95
CA THR A 42 12.30 7.68 -0.78
C THR A 42 12.37 6.19 -1.03
N THR A 43 12.98 5.44 -0.11
CA THR A 43 13.19 4.00 -0.24
C THR A 43 12.58 3.26 0.95
N ALA A 44 11.86 2.18 0.66
CA ALA A 44 11.41 1.21 1.64
C ALA A 44 12.39 0.04 1.71
N ILE A 45 12.86 -0.29 2.90
CA ILE A 45 13.62 -1.51 3.20
C ILE A 45 12.67 -2.44 3.96
N ILE A 46 12.18 -3.47 3.29
CA ILE A 46 11.28 -4.48 3.86
C ILE A 46 12.15 -5.60 4.44
N GLU A 47 12.34 -5.61 5.75
CA GLU A 47 13.07 -6.64 6.47
C GLU A 47 12.18 -7.87 6.63
N THR A 48 12.66 -9.02 6.15
CA THR A 48 11.89 -10.27 6.19
C THR A 48 12.69 -11.42 6.78
N THR A 49 12.01 -12.50 7.11
CA THR A 49 12.67 -13.74 7.57
C THR A 49 13.50 -14.44 6.48
N ALA A 50 13.37 -14.03 5.21
CA ALA A 50 14.13 -14.57 4.08
C ALA A 50 15.25 -13.62 3.60
N GLY A 51 15.31 -12.39 4.10
CA GLY A 51 16.25 -11.35 3.69
C GLY A 51 15.58 -10.00 3.54
N ASN A 52 16.36 -8.98 3.19
CA ASN A 52 15.88 -7.62 3.00
C ASN A 52 15.50 -7.39 1.54
N MET A 53 14.41 -6.67 1.33
CA MET A 53 13.95 -6.20 0.04
C MET A 53 14.04 -4.67 0.02
N THR A 54 14.63 -4.11 -1.04
CA THR A 54 14.85 -2.66 -1.18
C THR A 54 14.05 -2.14 -2.36
N CYS A 55 13.14 -1.21 -2.14
CA CYS A 55 12.27 -0.65 -3.15
C CYS A 55 12.26 0.88 -3.10
N THR A 56 12.54 1.55 -4.21
CA THR A 56 12.36 2.99 -4.37
C THR A 56 10.88 3.28 -4.56
N LEU A 57 10.32 4.21 -3.79
CA LEU A 57 8.92 4.62 -3.87
C LEU A 57 8.75 5.80 -4.84
N PHE A 58 7.54 5.93 -5.40
CA PHE A 58 7.19 6.92 -6.43
C PHE A 58 6.14 7.92 -5.93
N PRO A 59 6.46 8.81 -4.98
CA PRO A 59 5.47 9.75 -4.43
C PRO A 59 4.89 10.71 -5.47
N ASP A 60 5.62 11.01 -6.56
CA ASP A 60 5.14 11.88 -7.64
C ASP A 60 4.14 11.16 -8.57
N LYS A 61 4.13 9.82 -8.58
CA LYS A 61 3.27 9.00 -9.46
C LYS A 61 2.08 8.41 -8.73
N ALA A 62 2.24 8.08 -7.46
CA ALA A 62 1.23 7.49 -6.60
C ALA A 62 1.29 8.11 -5.19
N PRO A 63 0.99 9.42 -5.06
CA PRO A 63 1.11 10.13 -3.78
C PRO A 63 0.26 9.51 -2.67
N ILE A 64 -0.99 9.16 -2.94
CA ILE A 64 -1.89 8.55 -1.94
C ILE A 64 -1.39 7.16 -1.55
N GLY A 65 -0.98 6.35 -2.52
CA GLY A 65 -0.45 5.00 -2.29
C GLY A 65 0.83 5.03 -1.49
N VAL A 66 1.78 5.92 -1.82
CA VAL A 66 3.04 6.06 -1.08
C VAL A 66 2.80 6.57 0.33
N GLU A 67 1.98 7.60 0.52
CA GLU A 67 1.62 8.12 1.85
C GLU A 67 0.95 7.02 2.70
N ASN A 68 0.02 6.28 2.11
CA ASN A 68 -0.66 5.17 2.77
C ASN A 68 0.34 4.08 3.20
N PHE A 69 1.24 3.66 2.29
CA PHE A 69 2.23 2.63 2.60
C PHE A 69 3.18 3.06 3.72
N ILE A 70 3.71 4.29 3.63
CA ILE A 70 4.60 4.86 4.67
C ILE A 70 3.86 4.94 6.01
N GLY A 71 2.64 5.47 6.01
CA GLY A 71 1.85 5.63 7.22
C GLY A 71 1.56 4.31 7.94
N LEU A 72 1.22 3.26 7.17
CA LEU A 72 1.00 1.92 7.71
C LEU A 72 2.30 1.24 8.14
N ALA A 73 3.41 1.46 7.42
CA ALA A 73 4.72 0.92 7.75
C ALA A 73 5.31 1.51 9.03
N THR A 74 5.09 2.81 9.25
CA THR A 74 5.64 3.54 10.41
C THR A 74 4.67 3.62 11.59
N GLY A 75 3.41 3.20 11.41
CA GLY A 75 2.35 3.32 12.41
C GLY A 75 1.80 4.74 12.56
N THR A 76 2.16 5.68 11.67
CA THR A 76 1.63 7.06 11.71
C THR A 76 0.23 7.18 11.12
N LYS A 77 -0.26 6.13 10.45
CA LYS A 77 -1.63 6.02 9.97
C LYS A 77 -2.38 4.97 10.76
N ASP A 78 -3.53 5.35 11.28
CA ASP A 78 -4.41 4.44 12.00
C ASP A 78 -4.99 3.38 11.08
N TRP A 79 -5.19 2.18 11.62
CA TRP A 79 -5.80 1.08 10.91
C TRP A 79 -6.66 0.23 11.85
N LYS A 80 -7.63 -0.45 11.30
CA LYS A 80 -8.53 -1.33 12.05
C LYS A 80 -8.09 -2.78 11.91
N ASN A 81 -7.84 -3.44 13.02
CA ASN A 81 -7.50 -4.86 12.99
C ASN A 81 -8.74 -5.69 12.58
N PRO A 82 -8.70 -6.41 11.45
CA PRO A 82 -9.87 -7.10 10.92
C PRO A 82 -10.34 -8.29 11.77
N ALA A 83 -9.47 -8.86 12.61
CA ALA A 83 -9.82 -9.96 13.49
C ALA A 83 -10.50 -9.49 14.78
N SER A 84 -10.07 -8.36 15.36
CA SER A 84 -10.61 -7.86 16.63
C SER A 84 -11.56 -6.69 16.47
N GLY A 85 -11.61 -6.04 15.29
CA GLY A 85 -12.37 -4.82 15.05
C GLY A 85 -11.81 -3.57 15.75
N VAL A 86 -10.69 -3.68 16.47
CA VAL A 86 -10.07 -2.59 17.24
C VAL A 86 -9.21 -1.72 16.34
N THR A 87 -9.37 -0.40 16.46
CA THR A 87 -8.47 0.56 15.80
C THR A 87 -7.11 0.56 16.48
N LYS A 88 -6.06 0.51 15.70
CA LYS A 88 -4.66 0.56 16.12
C LYS A 88 -4.11 1.96 15.85
N HIS A 89 -3.57 2.58 16.89
CA HIS A 89 -2.96 3.91 16.86
C HIS A 89 -1.47 3.78 17.17
N GLY A 90 -0.62 4.38 16.34
CA GLY A 90 0.83 4.33 16.55
C GLY A 90 1.46 2.94 16.38
N VAL A 91 0.79 2.02 15.70
CA VAL A 91 1.23 0.62 15.53
C VAL A 91 1.47 0.33 14.04
N PRO A 92 2.70 -0.05 13.63
CA PRO A 92 2.98 -0.51 12.28
C PRO A 92 2.10 -1.70 11.89
N LEU A 93 1.40 -1.58 10.74
CA LEU A 93 0.49 -2.65 10.28
C LEU A 93 1.28 -3.85 9.77
N TYR A 94 2.38 -3.59 9.07
CA TYR A 94 3.09 -4.64 8.33
C TYR A 94 3.95 -5.55 9.21
N ASP A 95 4.29 -5.13 10.41
CA ASP A 95 5.10 -5.92 11.34
C ASP A 95 4.39 -7.22 11.72
N GLY A 96 5.04 -8.34 11.41
CA GLY A 96 4.49 -9.68 11.64
C GLY A 96 3.54 -10.21 10.56
N THR A 97 3.15 -9.41 9.57
CA THR A 97 2.39 -9.90 8.41
C THR A 97 3.24 -10.83 7.53
N ILE A 98 2.61 -11.57 6.64
CA ILE A 98 3.27 -12.58 5.82
C ILE A 98 3.01 -12.35 4.33
N PHE A 99 3.88 -12.91 3.49
CA PHE A 99 3.55 -13.15 2.10
C PHE A 99 2.66 -14.39 2.03
N HIS A 100 1.35 -14.15 1.95
CA HIS A 100 0.31 -15.18 2.07
C HIS A 100 -0.04 -15.84 0.74
N ARG A 101 0.39 -15.27 -0.40
CA ARG A 101 0.20 -15.82 -1.74
C ARG A 101 1.45 -15.60 -2.57
N VAL A 102 2.00 -16.68 -3.13
CA VAL A 102 3.22 -16.63 -3.96
C VAL A 102 3.02 -17.48 -5.21
N ILE A 103 3.32 -16.94 -6.38
CA ILE A 103 3.16 -17.63 -7.66
C ILE A 103 4.44 -17.45 -8.46
N PRO A 104 5.12 -18.58 -8.83
CA PRO A 104 6.30 -18.55 -9.68
C PRO A 104 6.01 -17.85 -11.00
N ASP A 105 7.02 -17.12 -11.49
CA ASP A 105 6.99 -16.37 -12.76
C ASP A 105 5.95 -15.24 -12.79
N PHE A 106 5.32 -14.91 -11.63
CA PHE A 106 4.33 -13.85 -11.53
C PHE A 106 4.64 -12.85 -10.41
N MET A 107 4.34 -13.18 -9.14
CA MET A 107 4.49 -12.24 -8.02
C MET A 107 4.47 -12.92 -6.65
N ILE A 108 4.88 -12.18 -5.63
CA ILE A 108 4.58 -12.48 -4.23
C ILE A 108 3.67 -11.39 -3.64
N GLN A 109 2.63 -11.79 -2.89
CA GLN A 109 1.63 -10.87 -2.31
C GLN A 109 1.61 -10.97 -0.78
N GLY A 110 1.62 -9.81 -0.14
CA GLY A 110 1.60 -9.68 1.32
C GLY A 110 0.87 -8.44 1.81
N GLY A 111 1.12 -8.03 3.07
CA GLY A 111 0.54 -6.80 3.64
C GLY A 111 -0.90 -6.96 4.13
N ASP A 112 -1.38 -8.19 4.27
CA ASP A 112 -2.67 -8.50 4.87
C ASP A 112 -2.53 -8.68 6.39
N PRO A 113 -3.17 -7.84 7.23
CA PRO A 113 -3.12 -7.99 8.69
C PRO A 113 -3.81 -9.25 9.22
N LYS A 114 -4.66 -9.91 8.41
CA LYS A 114 -5.29 -11.19 8.72
C LYS A 114 -4.44 -12.37 8.23
N GLY A 115 -3.68 -12.16 7.16
CA GLY A 115 -2.75 -13.13 6.61
C GLY A 115 -3.39 -14.26 5.81
N ASP A 116 -4.63 -14.13 5.35
CA ASP A 116 -5.35 -15.10 4.53
C ASP A 116 -5.82 -14.56 3.16
N GLY A 117 -5.49 -13.31 2.86
CA GLY A 117 -5.87 -12.60 1.63
C GLY A 117 -7.17 -11.82 1.74
N THR A 118 -7.90 -11.91 2.86
CA THR A 118 -9.22 -11.30 3.05
C THR A 118 -9.21 -10.09 3.99
N GLY A 119 -8.05 -9.79 4.60
CA GLY A 119 -7.91 -8.67 5.52
C GLY A 119 -7.62 -7.35 4.80
N ASP A 120 -8.04 -6.25 5.42
CA ASP A 120 -7.79 -4.88 4.98
C ASP A 120 -7.52 -3.97 6.20
N PRO A 121 -7.08 -2.72 5.99
CA PRO A 121 -6.79 -1.80 7.09
C PRO A 121 -8.03 -1.11 7.67
N GLY A 122 -9.24 -1.47 7.23
CA GLY A 122 -10.51 -0.87 7.63
C GLY A 122 -10.95 0.32 6.76
N TYR A 123 -10.29 0.55 5.63
CA TYR A 123 -10.62 1.56 4.63
C TYR A 123 -10.06 1.18 3.26
N GLN A 124 -10.54 1.87 2.23
CA GLN A 124 -10.08 1.73 0.85
C GLN A 124 -9.76 3.10 0.25
N PHE A 125 -8.91 3.12 -0.79
CA PHE A 125 -8.58 4.33 -1.53
C PHE A 125 -8.49 4.06 -3.04
N LYS A 126 -8.58 5.14 -3.81
CA LYS A 126 -8.66 5.11 -5.27
C LYS A 126 -7.37 4.63 -5.93
N ASN A 127 -7.51 4.05 -7.11
CA ASN A 127 -6.37 3.73 -7.96
C ASN A 127 -5.65 5.01 -8.42
N GLU A 128 -4.32 4.93 -8.45
CA GLU A 128 -3.44 5.93 -9.04
C GLU A 128 -2.71 5.24 -10.20
N VAL A 129 -3.30 5.30 -11.38
CA VAL A 129 -2.73 4.70 -12.59
C VAL A 129 -2.18 5.77 -13.51
N SER A 130 -1.05 5.47 -14.16
CA SER A 130 -0.37 6.38 -15.08
C SER A 130 0.00 5.64 -16.35
N SER A 131 -0.16 6.28 -17.50
CA SER A 131 0.17 5.71 -18.79
C SER A 131 1.67 5.47 -19.01
N ASP A 132 2.52 6.15 -18.24
CA ASP A 132 3.98 6.05 -18.27
C ASP A 132 4.55 5.15 -17.17
N LEU A 133 3.69 4.51 -16.36
CA LEU A 133 4.09 3.60 -15.29
C LEU A 133 3.39 2.26 -15.44
N LEU A 134 4.04 1.35 -16.14
CA LEU A 134 3.50 0.06 -16.55
C LEU A 134 4.24 -1.09 -15.85
N PHE A 135 3.65 -2.30 -15.90
CA PHE A 135 4.34 -3.54 -15.51
C PHE A 135 5.26 -4.03 -16.65
N ASP A 136 6.22 -3.21 -17.02
CA ASP A 136 7.17 -3.37 -18.14
C ASP A 136 8.54 -3.93 -17.72
N LYS A 137 8.74 -4.16 -16.44
CA LYS A 137 9.94 -4.77 -15.86
C LYS A 137 9.64 -5.47 -14.54
N PRO A 138 10.45 -6.48 -14.13
CA PRO A 138 10.29 -7.14 -12.83
C PRO A 138 10.53 -6.17 -11.67
N GLY A 139 10.07 -6.54 -10.48
CA GLY A 139 10.26 -5.75 -9.26
C GLY A 139 9.30 -4.57 -9.12
N ARG A 140 8.22 -4.49 -9.91
CA ARG A 140 7.17 -3.50 -9.67
C ARG A 140 6.49 -3.78 -8.35
N LEU A 141 6.46 -2.77 -7.48
CA LEU A 141 5.75 -2.79 -6.20
C LEU A 141 4.41 -2.10 -6.41
N ALA A 142 3.31 -2.84 -6.23
CA ALA A 142 1.96 -2.36 -6.51
C ALA A 142 0.95 -2.81 -5.46
N TYR A 143 -0.15 -2.07 -5.30
CA TYR A 143 -1.25 -2.48 -4.44
C TYR A 143 -2.06 -3.62 -5.06
N ALA A 144 -2.40 -4.61 -4.24
CA ALA A 144 -3.44 -5.57 -4.56
C ALA A 144 -4.81 -4.95 -4.28
N ASN A 145 -5.79 -5.22 -5.15
CA ASN A 145 -7.16 -4.76 -5.01
C ASN A 145 -8.16 -5.84 -5.46
N SER A 146 -9.43 -5.66 -5.11
CA SER A 146 -10.55 -6.53 -5.50
C SER A 146 -11.43 -5.90 -6.59
N GLY A 147 -10.88 -4.98 -7.35
CA GLY A 147 -11.51 -4.18 -8.39
C GLY A 147 -11.09 -2.71 -8.29
N PRO A 148 -11.54 -1.86 -9.21
CA PRO A 148 -11.17 -0.45 -9.22
C PRO A 148 -11.43 0.23 -7.88
N ASP A 149 -10.49 1.06 -7.43
CA ASP A 149 -10.63 1.92 -6.24
C ASP A 149 -10.82 1.18 -4.91
N THR A 150 -10.32 -0.07 -4.81
CA THR A 150 -10.40 -0.88 -3.58
C THR A 150 -9.02 -1.19 -2.98
N ASN A 151 -8.04 -0.29 -3.18
CA ASN A 151 -6.73 -0.44 -2.56
C ASN A 151 -6.83 -0.32 -1.03
N GLY A 152 -6.10 -1.16 -0.31
CA GLY A 152 -6.05 -1.14 1.16
C GLY A 152 -4.62 -1.16 1.69
N SER A 153 -4.22 -2.25 2.34
CA SER A 153 -2.85 -2.48 2.82
C SER A 153 -2.10 -3.55 2.04
N GLN A 154 -2.80 -4.43 1.32
CA GLN A 154 -2.16 -5.53 0.60
C GLN A 154 -1.39 -5.02 -0.61
N PHE A 155 -0.19 -5.55 -0.81
CA PHE A 155 0.68 -5.22 -1.93
C PHE A 155 1.32 -6.47 -2.52
N PHE A 156 1.82 -6.34 -3.74
CA PHE A 156 2.60 -7.40 -4.37
C PHE A 156 3.87 -6.85 -5.04
N ILE A 157 4.84 -7.72 -5.22
CA ILE A 157 6.08 -7.44 -5.95
C ILE A 157 6.15 -8.42 -7.11
N THR A 158 6.26 -7.89 -8.34
CA THR A 158 6.31 -8.72 -9.55
C THR A 158 7.67 -9.39 -9.71
N GLU A 159 7.65 -10.62 -10.17
CA GLU A 159 8.84 -11.39 -10.53
C GLU A 159 9.21 -11.24 -12.00
N ASP A 160 8.20 -11.23 -12.87
CA ASP A 160 8.34 -11.34 -14.32
C ASP A 160 7.38 -10.40 -15.07
N VAL A 161 7.77 -9.98 -16.28
CA VAL A 161 6.97 -9.11 -17.15
C VAL A 161 5.90 -9.90 -17.89
N ALA A 162 6.23 -11.10 -18.39
CA ALA A 162 5.34 -11.86 -19.26
C ALA A 162 3.99 -12.14 -18.60
N HIS A 163 4.01 -12.39 -17.30
CA HIS A 163 2.81 -12.69 -16.52
C HIS A 163 2.21 -11.49 -15.78
N SER A 164 2.86 -10.32 -15.82
CA SER A 164 2.38 -9.12 -15.12
C SER A 164 1.98 -7.96 -16.04
N ALA A 165 2.40 -7.95 -17.32
CA ALA A 165 2.13 -6.84 -18.23
C ALA A 165 0.64 -6.51 -18.39
N HIS A 166 -0.25 -7.50 -18.33
CA HIS A 166 -1.71 -7.35 -18.43
C HIS A 166 -2.33 -6.59 -17.24
N LEU A 167 -1.60 -6.41 -16.14
CA LEU A 167 -2.04 -5.66 -14.96
C LEU A 167 -1.94 -4.15 -15.15
N SER A 168 -1.23 -3.70 -16.20
CA SER A 168 -1.03 -2.27 -16.49
C SER A 168 -2.36 -1.54 -16.65
N GLY A 169 -2.51 -0.39 -15.97
CA GLY A 169 -3.73 0.41 -15.98
C GLY A 169 -4.82 -0.05 -15.00
N SER A 170 -4.64 -1.18 -14.29
CA SER A 170 -5.63 -1.70 -13.33
C SER A 170 -5.16 -1.65 -11.88
N TYR A 171 -3.86 -1.51 -11.65
CA TYR A 171 -3.26 -1.53 -10.32
C TYR A 171 -2.37 -0.32 -10.09
N THR A 172 -2.38 0.22 -8.87
CA THR A 172 -1.52 1.32 -8.45
C THR A 172 -0.10 0.83 -8.25
N ILE A 173 0.80 1.12 -9.20
CA ILE A 173 2.24 0.93 -9.02
C ILE A 173 2.77 2.11 -8.20
N PHE A 174 3.36 1.84 -7.04
CA PHE A 174 3.87 2.89 -6.16
C PHE A 174 5.37 2.79 -5.86
N GLY A 175 6.06 1.80 -6.47
CA GLY A 175 7.49 1.66 -6.30
C GLY A 175 8.14 0.68 -7.28
N GLN A 176 9.48 0.64 -7.22
CA GLN A 176 10.35 -0.27 -7.97
C GLN A 176 11.39 -0.85 -7.04
N CYS A 177 11.46 -2.16 -6.97
CA CYS A 177 12.46 -2.87 -6.21
C CYS A 177 13.72 -3.12 -7.06
N ASP A 178 14.86 -3.27 -6.39
CA ASP A 178 16.16 -3.55 -7.01
C ASP A 178 16.29 -5.02 -7.47
N ASP A 179 17.35 -5.31 -8.25
CA ASP A 179 17.59 -6.64 -8.80
C ASP A 179 17.85 -7.69 -7.72
N ALA A 180 18.46 -7.31 -6.60
CA ALA A 180 18.67 -8.21 -5.46
C ALA A 180 17.35 -8.62 -4.85
N THR A 181 16.41 -7.69 -4.72
CA THR A 181 15.04 -7.96 -4.29
C THR A 181 14.30 -8.86 -5.28
N VAL A 182 14.42 -8.62 -6.59
CA VAL A 182 13.83 -9.49 -7.62
C VAL A 182 14.35 -10.91 -7.50
N ALA A 183 15.66 -11.07 -7.28
CA ALA A 183 16.25 -12.40 -7.06
C ALA A 183 15.67 -13.09 -5.81
N LEU A 184 15.44 -12.36 -4.72
CA LEU A 184 14.81 -12.88 -3.51
C LEU A 184 13.32 -13.22 -3.74
N VAL A 185 12.59 -12.36 -4.49
CA VAL A 185 11.19 -12.62 -4.89
C VAL A 185 11.09 -13.93 -5.65
N LYS A 186 12.00 -14.20 -6.59
CA LYS A 186 12.08 -15.46 -7.34
C LYS A 186 12.26 -16.68 -6.44
N GLN A 187 13.08 -16.55 -5.41
CA GLN A 187 13.27 -17.65 -4.44
C GLN A 187 12.00 -17.90 -3.62
N ILE A 188 11.35 -16.83 -3.14
CA ILE A 188 10.13 -16.92 -2.34
C ILE A 188 8.96 -17.47 -3.18
N ALA A 189 8.83 -17.02 -4.43
CA ALA A 189 7.76 -17.46 -5.32
C ALA A 189 7.80 -18.98 -5.60
N ARG A 190 8.98 -19.62 -5.46
CA ARG A 190 9.17 -21.08 -5.65
C ARG A 190 9.10 -21.90 -4.38
N MET A 191 8.66 -21.32 -3.28
CA MET A 191 8.41 -22.08 -2.05
C MET A 191 7.24 -23.05 -2.26
N ALA A 192 7.27 -24.18 -1.55
CA ALA A 192 6.16 -25.14 -1.58
C ALA A 192 4.87 -24.50 -1.04
N THR A 193 3.82 -24.55 -1.83
CA THR A 193 2.52 -23.93 -1.56
C THR A 193 1.38 -24.94 -1.52
N ASP A 194 0.28 -24.56 -0.87
CA ASP A 194 -1.00 -25.22 -1.02
C ASP A 194 -1.58 -24.90 -2.42
N PRO A 195 -1.81 -25.90 -3.29
CA PRO A 195 -2.25 -25.67 -4.66
C PRO A 195 -3.67 -25.09 -4.79
N ARG A 196 -4.41 -25.02 -3.68
CA ARG A 196 -5.77 -24.46 -3.65
C ARG A 196 -5.80 -22.94 -3.60
N ASN A 197 -4.72 -22.32 -3.09
CA ASN A 197 -4.71 -20.87 -2.81
C ASN A 197 -3.32 -20.23 -2.91
N ASP A 198 -2.31 -20.93 -3.42
CA ASP A 198 -0.92 -20.49 -3.61
C ASP A 198 -0.25 -20.00 -2.31
N ARG A 199 -0.76 -20.44 -1.14
CA ARG A 199 -0.23 -20.07 0.16
C ARG A 199 1.00 -20.92 0.50
N PRO A 200 2.14 -20.31 0.83
CA PRO A 200 3.31 -21.09 1.27
C PRO A 200 3.01 -21.88 2.55
N PHE A 201 3.44 -23.14 2.62
CA PHE A 201 3.36 -23.92 3.87
C PHE A 201 4.23 -23.33 4.98
N ARG A 202 5.28 -22.57 4.62
CA ARG A 202 6.15 -21.83 5.53
C ARG A 202 6.28 -20.39 5.04
N PRO A 203 5.29 -19.51 5.30
CA PRO A 203 5.28 -18.16 4.78
C PRO A 203 6.47 -17.35 5.28
N VAL A 204 7.04 -16.53 4.39
CA VAL A 204 8.01 -15.49 4.76
C VAL A 204 7.26 -14.39 5.51
N LYS A 205 7.80 -14.01 6.67
CA LYS A 205 7.23 -12.95 7.51
C LYS A 205 7.97 -11.63 7.29
N ILE A 206 7.22 -10.54 7.23
CA ILE A 206 7.75 -9.19 7.33
C ILE A 206 8.08 -8.92 8.80
N ILE A 207 9.34 -8.59 9.09
CA ILE A 207 9.81 -8.26 10.42
C ILE A 207 9.50 -6.80 10.71
N HIS A 208 9.93 -5.92 9.81
CA HIS A 208 9.71 -4.48 9.88
C HIS A 208 9.93 -3.83 8.51
N ILE A 209 9.36 -2.64 8.29
CA ILE A 209 9.61 -1.83 7.10
C ILE A 209 10.21 -0.50 7.52
N LYS A 210 11.45 -0.24 7.10
CA LYS A 210 12.15 1.02 7.29
C LYS A 210 11.97 1.94 6.10
N ILE A 211 11.64 3.19 6.36
CA ILE A 211 11.57 4.22 5.32
C ILE A 211 12.80 5.12 5.45
N VAL A 212 13.56 5.23 4.37
CA VAL A 212 14.78 6.04 4.29
C VAL A 212 14.68 7.07 3.17
N HIS A 213 15.26 8.24 3.36
CA HIS A 213 15.20 9.36 2.40
C HIS A 213 16.60 9.83 1.99
N GLY A 214 16.74 10.36 0.79
CA GLY A 214 17.96 11.03 0.31
C GLY A 214 19.16 10.12 0.16
N ALA A 215 20.36 10.59 0.54
CA ALA A 215 21.61 9.86 0.38
C ALA A 215 21.64 8.50 1.11
N ALA A 216 20.90 8.35 2.21
CA ALA A 216 20.74 7.09 2.93
C ALA A 216 20.02 6.04 2.07
N ALA A 217 19.06 6.45 1.25
CA ALA A 217 18.36 5.58 0.32
C ALA A 217 19.30 5.03 -0.78
N ALA A 218 20.20 5.85 -1.30
CA ALA A 218 21.19 5.44 -2.29
C ALA A 218 22.23 4.44 -1.74
N ALA A 219 22.56 4.54 -0.45
CA ALA A 219 23.45 3.59 0.23
C ALA A 219 22.78 2.23 0.49
N ALA A 220 21.48 2.23 0.79
CA ALA A 220 20.70 1.02 1.04
C ALA A 220 20.43 0.21 -0.25
N ALA A 221 20.40 0.88 -1.41
CA ALA A 221 20.23 0.25 -2.72
C ALA A 221 21.51 -0.42 -3.27
N LYS A 222 22.68 -0.28 -2.61
CA LYS A 222 23.89 -1.02 -3.01
C LYS A 222 23.81 -2.46 -2.51
N PRO A 223 24.12 -3.47 -3.36
CA PRO A 223 24.12 -4.86 -2.93
C PRO A 223 25.09 -5.05 -1.77
N ALA A 224 24.61 -5.65 -0.68
CA ALA A 224 25.46 -6.12 0.38
C ALA A 224 26.42 -7.16 -0.24
N THR A 225 27.71 -6.88 -0.22
CA THR A 225 28.75 -7.83 -0.65
C THR A 225 28.54 -9.11 0.13
N SER A 226 28.25 -10.21 -0.55
CA SER A 226 27.95 -11.53 0.01
C SER A 226 29.07 -11.93 0.98
N ALA A 227 28.75 -12.09 2.25
CA ALA A 227 29.59 -12.80 3.18
C ALA A 227 29.74 -14.24 2.67
N LYS A 228 30.99 -14.59 2.32
CA LYS A 228 31.41 -15.92 1.88
C LYS A 228 30.94 -16.96 2.92
N PRO A 229 30.24 -18.04 2.52
CA PRO A 229 29.91 -19.11 3.45
C PRO A 229 31.21 -19.71 4.03
N ALA A 230 31.30 -19.76 5.35
CA ALA A 230 32.37 -20.47 6.03
C ALA A 230 32.26 -21.96 5.65
N ALA A 231 33.30 -22.48 5.01
CA ALA A 231 33.42 -23.90 4.68
C ALA A 231 33.44 -24.72 5.99
N ALA A 232 32.40 -25.53 6.19
CA ALA A 232 32.40 -26.54 7.22
C ALA A 232 33.40 -27.62 6.83
N THR A 233 34.53 -27.67 7.53
CA THR A 233 35.50 -28.75 7.47
C THR A 233 34.87 -30.04 8.04
N ALA A 234 34.45 -30.93 7.17
CA ALA A 234 34.05 -32.27 7.55
C ALA A 234 35.31 -33.08 8.00
N LYS A 235 35.30 -33.51 9.26
CA LYS A 235 36.29 -34.44 9.82
C LYS A 235 35.98 -35.87 9.32
N PRO A 236 36.95 -36.62 8.77
CA PRO A 236 36.69 -37.98 8.37
C PRO A 236 36.46 -38.91 9.59
N ALA A 237 35.39 -39.66 9.56
CA ALA A 237 35.16 -40.73 10.51
C ALA A 237 36.06 -41.91 10.18
N THR A 238 36.94 -42.29 11.10
CA THR A 238 37.70 -43.55 11.11
C THR A 238 36.76 -44.65 11.57
N SER A 239 36.56 -45.70 10.75
CA SER A 239 35.98 -46.99 11.15
C SER A 239 36.96 -47.76 11.99
N PRO A 240 36.51 -48.44 13.03
CA PRO A 240 37.27 -49.55 13.62
C PRO A 240 36.88 -50.91 13.01
N ASN A 241 37.86 -51.72 12.92
CA ASN A 241 37.89 -53.15 12.54
C ASN A 241 36.85 -54.02 13.25
#